data_028b6b5b5ed1b544109d85e05de1fdd8
#
_entry.id   028b6b5b5ed1b544109d85e05de1fdd8
#
_cell.length_a   1.000
_cell.length_b   1.000
_cell.length_c   1.000
_cell.angle_alpha   90.00
_cell.angle_beta   90.00
_cell.angle_gamma   90.00
#
_symmetry.space_group_name_H-M   'P 1'
#
loop_
_entity.id
_entity.type
_entity.pdbx_description
1 polymer ?
#
loop_
_entity_poly.entity_id
_entity_poly.type
_entity_poly.pdbx_seq_one_letter_code
_entity_poly.pdbx_strand_id
1 'polypeptide(L)'
;MASMASSTSTAHFYTHNTTFKTNPKSSFKLSILSHHQEDIQTTHPKGRREIMLRCSEVAVLGAIFHFSGTKPNYLGVQKNPGGLALCPATNNCVSTSENISDLAHYAPPWNYNPEEGRGSKKPVSREQAMEELLQVIKSTKPDNFTPKIAEKWDDYVRVEYESPIMGFVDDVEFWFPPGKKPIVQYRSASRLGNFDFDINRKRIKALRLALEKKGWASENSL
;
A
#
# COMPACT_ATOMS: atom_id res chain seq x y z
N MET A 1 -23.12 32.40 -51.69
CA MET A 1 -24.47 31.99 -51.25
C MET A 1 -24.47 30.49 -51.06
N ALA A 2 -24.38 30.03 -49.87
CA ALA A 2 -24.60 28.62 -49.55
C ALA A 2 -25.10 28.57 -48.10
N SER A 3 -26.27 27.99 -47.96
CA SER A 3 -27.14 27.98 -46.79
C SER A 3 -26.61 27.06 -45.68
N MET A 4 -26.64 27.53 -44.45
CA MET A 4 -26.44 26.73 -43.23
C MET A 4 -27.73 25.98 -42.91
N ALA A 5 -27.63 24.67 -42.75
CA ALA A 5 -28.69 23.84 -42.16
C ALA A 5 -28.27 23.41 -40.73
N SER A 6 -28.98 23.92 -39.76
CA SER A 6 -28.89 23.56 -38.35
C SER A 6 -29.78 22.34 -38.08
N SER A 7 -29.23 21.24 -37.64
CA SER A 7 -29.98 20.08 -37.16
C SER A 7 -29.98 20.02 -35.63
N THR A 8 -31.11 20.35 -35.04
CA THR A 8 -31.39 20.14 -33.61
C THR A 8 -31.80 18.69 -33.39
N SER A 9 -30.99 17.97 -32.59
CA SER A 9 -31.30 16.62 -32.10
C SER A 9 -32.00 16.69 -30.75
N THR A 10 -33.24 16.27 -30.72
CA THR A 10 -34.09 16.20 -29.53
C THR A 10 -33.84 14.84 -28.85
N ALA A 11 -33.29 14.84 -27.66
CA ALA A 11 -33.10 13.64 -26.83
C ALA A 11 -34.40 13.31 -26.09
N HIS A 12 -35.00 12.18 -26.39
CA HIS A 12 -36.09 11.60 -25.63
C HIS A 12 -35.55 10.85 -24.42
N PHE A 13 -35.89 11.33 -23.23
CA PHE A 13 -35.69 10.58 -21.98
C PHE A 13 -36.78 9.54 -21.80
N TYR A 14 -36.42 8.25 -21.84
CA TYR A 14 -37.28 7.16 -21.36
C TYR A 14 -37.01 6.92 -19.90
N THR A 15 -37.96 7.22 -19.03
CA THR A 15 -37.97 6.81 -17.63
C THR A 15 -38.53 5.39 -17.53
N HIS A 16 -37.68 4.43 -17.19
CA HIS A 16 -38.13 3.08 -16.82
C HIS A 16 -38.36 3.04 -15.31
N ASN A 17 -39.63 3.03 -14.90
CA ASN A 17 -40.03 2.72 -13.54
C ASN A 17 -39.97 1.20 -13.34
N THR A 18 -38.95 0.69 -12.68
CA THR A 18 -38.94 -0.66 -12.12
C THR A 18 -39.27 -0.62 -10.64
N THR A 19 -40.50 -0.98 -10.30
CA THR A 19 -40.94 -1.25 -8.93
C THR A 19 -40.33 -2.52 -8.42
N PHE A 20 -39.30 -2.41 -7.52
CA PHE A 20 -38.81 -3.55 -6.76
C PHE A 20 -39.75 -3.87 -5.61
N LYS A 21 -40.38 -5.05 -5.67
CA LYS A 21 -41.10 -5.66 -4.52
C LYS A 21 -40.05 -6.12 -3.51
N THR A 22 -39.97 -5.44 -2.38
CA THR A 22 -39.19 -5.88 -1.22
C THR A 22 -39.95 -6.95 -0.46
N ASN A 23 -39.41 -8.14 -0.36
CA ASN A 23 -39.85 -9.17 0.58
C ASN A 23 -39.17 -8.92 1.93
N PRO A 24 -39.96 -8.79 3.02
CA PRO A 24 -39.36 -8.65 4.35
C PRO A 24 -39.29 -10.03 5.01
N LYS A 25 -38.12 -10.55 5.33
CA LYS A 25 -37.90 -11.50 6.44
C LYS A 25 -36.45 -12.01 6.43
N SER A 26 -35.60 -11.33 7.18
CA SER A 26 -34.58 -11.96 8.04
C SER A 26 -34.01 -10.86 8.94
N SER A 27 -34.70 -10.67 10.07
CA SER A 27 -34.21 -9.80 11.15
C SER A 27 -33.30 -10.64 12.04
N PHE A 28 -31.98 -10.50 11.87
CA PHE A 28 -31.04 -10.91 12.89
C PHE A 28 -31.03 -9.85 13.99
N LYS A 29 -31.77 -10.09 15.06
CA LYS A 29 -31.64 -9.32 16.29
C LYS A 29 -30.40 -9.77 17.02
N LEU A 30 -29.33 -8.99 16.93
CA LEU A 30 -28.24 -9.04 17.87
C LEU A 30 -28.69 -8.35 19.15
N SER A 31 -29.20 -9.11 20.12
CA SER A 31 -29.49 -8.58 21.44
C SER A 31 -28.20 -8.40 22.22
N ILE A 32 -27.71 -7.16 22.24
CA ILE A 32 -26.70 -6.75 23.21
C ILE A 32 -27.43 -6.63 24.54
N LEU A 33 -27.24 -7.61 25.42
CA LEU A 33 -27.63 -7.48 26.82
C LEU A 33 -26.68 -6.46 27.48
N SER A 34 -27.10 -5.22 27.58
CA SER A 34 -26.50 -4.26 28.48
C SER A 34 -27.04 -4.58 29.89
N HIS A 35 -26.22 -5.28 30.66
CA HIS A 35 -26.43 -5.41 32.10
C HIS A 35 -25.87 -4.15 32.78
N HIS A 36 -26.74 -3.23 33.10
CA HIS A 36 -26.43 -2.09 33.94
C HIS A 36 -26.51 -2.59 35.39
N GLN A 37 -25.37 -2.76 36.00
CA GLN A 37 -25.27 -3.05 37.42
C GLN A 37 -24.42 -1.96 38.06
N GLU A 38 -25.07 -1.22 38.96
CA GLU A 38 -24.49 -0.10 39.69
C GLU A 38 -23.35 -0.55 40.60
N ASP A 39 -22.30 0.28 40.63
CA ASP A 39 -21.06 0.08 41.35
C ASP A 39 -21.20 0.15 42.86
N ILE A 40 -20.70 -0.90 43.51
CA ILE A 40 -20.15 -0.80 44.85
C ILE A 40 -18.62 -0.87 44.68
N GLN A 41 -17.93 0.26 44.91
CA GLN A 41 -16.47 0.33 44.93
C GLN A 41 -15.94 -0.51 46.08
N THR A 42 -15.38 -1.68 45.74
CA THR A 42 -14.43 -2.39 46.59
C THR A 42 -13.11 -2.46 45.85
N THR A 43 -12.15 -1.63 46.27
CA THR A 43 -10.78 -1.67 45.78
C THR A 43 -10.08 -2.93 46.33
N HIS A 44 -10.26 -4.06 45.63
CA HIS A 44 -9.39 -5.22 45.85
C HIS A 44 -8.19 -5.15 44.93
N PRO A 45 -6.97 -5.40 45.38
CA PRO A 45 -5.78 -5.46 44.54
C PRO A 45 -5.98 -6.59 43.52
N LYS A 46 -5.98 -6.23 42.23
CA LYS A 46 -6.11 -7.19 41.11
C LYS A 46 -5.00 -8.22 41.21
N GLY A 47 -5.35 -9.46 41.55
CA GLY A 47 -4.39 -10.54 41.74
C GLY A 47 -3.65 -10.85 40.40
N ARG A 48 -2.38 -11.26 40.52
CA ARG A 48 -1.54 -11.70 39.37
C ARG A 48 -2.26 -12.67 38.42
N ARG A 49 -3.20 -13.45 38.93
CA ARG A 49 -4.00 -14.41 38.17
C ARG A 49 -5.00 -13.74 37.19
N GLU A 50 -5.60 -12.63 37.59
CA GLU A 50 -6.56 -11.89 36.75
C GLU A 50 -5.87 -11.11 35.64
N ILE A 51 -4.64 -10.64 35.89
CA ILE A 51 -3.79 -10.01 34.86
C ILE A 51 -3.35 -11.05 33.82
N MET A 52 -2.97 -12.26 34.24
CA MET A 52 -2.59 -13.35 33.32
C MET A 52 -3.76 -13.82 32.45
N LEU A 53 -4.98 -13.91 32.99
CA LEU A 53 -6.17 -14.29 32.23
C LEU A 53 -6.50 -13.24 31.17
N ARG A 54 -6.45 -11.96 31.50
CA ARG A 54 -6.71 -10.88 30.50
C ARG A 54 -5.60 -10.79 29.44
N CYS A 55 -4.35 -11.02 29.80
CA CYS A 55 -3.25 -11.11 28.82
C CYS A 55 -3.41 -12.31 27.89
N SER A 56 -3.92 -13.45 28.37
CA SER A 56 -4.18 -14.61 27.51
C SER A 56 -5.36 -14.38 26.55
N GLU A 57 -6.41 -13.70 26.98
CA GLU A 57 -7.55 -13.34 26.11
C GLU A 57 -7.14 -12.38 25.00
N VAL A 58 -6.32 -11.36 25.28
CA VAL A 58 -5.79 -10.44 24.26
C VAL A 58 -4.84 -11.16 23.30
N ALA A 59 -4.00 -12.08 23.81
CA ALA A 59 -3.12 -12.88 22.96
C ALA A 59 -3.88 -13.85 22.05
N VAL A 60 -4.97 -14.45 22.53
CA VAL A 60 -5.84 -15.34 21.73
C VAL A 60 -6.60 -14.53 20.67
N LEU A 61 -7.12 -13.35 21.02
CA LEU A 61 -7.76 -12.47 20.06
C LEU A 61 -6.75 -12.00 18.98
N GLY A 62 -5.52 -11.65 19.35
CA GLY A 62 -4.46 -11.29 18.40
C GLY A 62 -4.09 -12.44 17.46
N ALA A 63 -4.09 -13.69 17.93
CA ALA A 63 -3.84 -14.87 17.12
C ALA A 63 -5.01 -15.23 16.18
N ILE A 64 -6.24 -14.88 16.53
CA ILE A 64 -7.45 -15.12 15.71
C ILE A 64 -7.58 -14.08 14.59
N PHE A 65 -7.05 -12.86 14.77
CA PHE A 65 -7.19 -11.75 13.82
C PHE A 65 -5.87 -11.39 13.12
N HIS A 66 -5.10 -12.39 12.69
CA HIS A 66 -3.90 -12.15 11.89
C HIS A 66 -4.26 -12.15 10.40
N PHE A 67 -4.31 -10.97 9.79
CA PHE A 67 -4.71 -10.75 8.40
C PHE A 67 -3.50 -10.57 7.46
N SER A 68 -2.68 -11.59 7.30
CA SER A 68 -1.51 -11.51 6.41
C SER A 68 -1.86 -11.57 4.91
N GLY A 69 -3.00 -12.13 4.57
CA GLY A 69 -3.38 -12.37 3.17
C GLY A 69 -2.47 -13.38 2.46
N THR A 70 -2.87 -13.82 1.28
CA THR A 70 -2.05 -14.70 0.44
C THR A 70 -1.11 -13.89 -0.44
N LYS A 71 0.16 -14.32 -0.57
CA LYS A 71 1.11 -13.71 -1.50
C LYS A 71 0.52 -13.72 -2.92
N PRO A 72 0.41 -12.55 -3.59
CA PRO A 72 -0.07 -12.49 -4.98
C PRO A 72 0.88 -13.22 -5.94
N ASN A 73 0.32 -13.86 -6.95
CA ASN A 73 1.08 -14.61 -7.96
C ASN A 73 1.71 -13.73 -9.06
N TYR A 74 1.32 -12.45 -9.14
CA TYR A 74 1.82 -11.49 -10.13
C TYR A 74 3.04 -10.70 -9.64
N LEU A 75 3.58 -10.98 -8.45
CA LEU A 75 4.78 -10.32 -7.94
C LEU A 75 6.03 -10.72 -8.74
N GLY A 76 6.96 -9.80 -8.82
CA GLY A 76 8.20 -9.94 -9.59
C GLY A 76 8.17 -9.18 -10.91
N VAL A 77 9.31 -9.20 -11.59
CA VAL A 77 9.47 -8.52 -12.87
C VAL A 77 8.71 -9.26 -13.96
N GLN A 78 7.78 -8.55 -14.61
CA GLN A 78 6.96 -9.09 -15.70
C GLN A 78 7.79 -9.18 -16.99
N LYS A 79 7.66 -10.28 -17.74
CA LYS A 79 8.41 -10.49 -18.99
C LYS A 79 7.94 -9.58 -20.14
N ASN A 80 6.65 -9.26 -20.20
CA ASN A 80 6.05 -8.41 -21.21
C ASN A 80 5.04 -7.45 -20.54
N PRO A 81 5.22 -6.12 -20.66
CA PRO A 81 6.21 -5.35 -21.44
C PRO A 81 7.58 -5.14 -20.75
N GLY A 82 7.89 -5.81 -19.67
CA GLY A 82 9.10 -5.61 -18.88
C GLY A 82 8.92 -4.48 -17.84
N GLY A 83 8.78 -4.85 -16.58
CA GLY A 83 8.50 -3.92 -15.48
C GLY A 83 7.82 -4.62 -14.30
N LEU A 84 7.45 -3.88 -13.30
CA LEU A 84 6.62 -4.40 -12.22
C LEU A 84 5.15 -4.45 -12.65
N ALA A 85 4.34 -5.24 -11.94
CA ALA A 85 2.92 -5.33 -12.22
C ALA A 85 2.21 -3.98 -12.02
N LEU A 86 1.11 -3.77 -12.76
CA LEU A 86 0.19 -2.67 -12.53
C LEU A 86 -0.53 -2.83 -11.19
N CYS A 87 -1.08 -1.75 -10.69
CA CYS A 87 -1.98 -1.76 -9.55
C CYS A 87 -3.33 -2.39 -9.89
N PRO A 88 -3.99 -3.10 -8.98
CA PRO A 88 -5.41 -3.38 -9.12
C PRO A 88 -6.22 -2.07 -9.08
N ALA A 89 -7.44 -2.09 -9.53
CA ALA A 89 -8.33 -0.92 -9.54
C ALA A 89 -8.81 -0.53 -8.12
N THR A 90 -7.97 -0.68 -7.11
CA THR A 90 -8.24 -0.41 -5.70
C THR A 90 -7.25 0.62 -5.15
N ASN A 91 -7.72 1.56 -4.32
CA ASN A 91 -6.91 2.67 -3.81
C ASN A 91 -5.95 2.26 -2.68
N ASN A 92 -5.30 1.12 -2.81
CA ASN A 92 -4.33 0.58 -1.85
C ASN A 92 -3.02 0.15 -2.51
N CYS A 93 -2.68 0.78 -3.62
CA CYS A 93 -1.48 0.46 -4.39
C CYS A 93 -0.91 1.72 -5.06
N VAL A 94 0.41 1.74 -5.22
CA VAL A 94 1.16 2.73 -6.01
C VAL A 94 2.27 2.02 -6.77
N SER A 95 2.47 2.38 -8.05
CA SER A 95 3.44 1.74 -8.93
C SER A 95 4.05 2.73 -9.93
N THR A 96 5.32 2.53 -10.24
CA THR A 96 6.01 3.25 -11.33
C THR A 96 5.63 2.73 -12.71
N SER A 97 4.95 1.57 -12.78
CA SER A 97 4.50 0.96 -14.04
C SER A 97 3.17 1.53 -14.53
N GLU A 98 2.49 2.33 -13.70
CA GLU A 98 1.23 2.98 -14.06
C GLU A 98 1.43 4.11 -15.08
N ASN A 99 0.33 4.47 -15.74
CA ASN A 99 0.33 5.64 -16.63
C ASN A 99 0.50 6.92 -15.80
N ILE A 100 1.33 7.85 -16.26
CA ILE A 100 1.56 9.15 -15.59
C ILE A 100 0.28 9.97 -15.37
N SER A 101 -0.75 9.74 -16.15
CA SER A 101 -2.07 10.37 -15.97
C SER A 101 -2.92 9.74 -14.87
N ASP A 102 -2.56 8.57 -14.36
CA ASP A 102 -3.23 7.92 -13.24
C ASP A 102 -2.69 8.44 -11.92
N LEU A 103 -3.20 9.59 -11.49
CA LEU A 103 -2.77 10.25 -10.26
C LEU A 103 -3.06 9.43 -8.99
N ALA A 104 -3.96 8.45 -9.06
CA ALA A 104 -4.29 7.59 -7.93
C ALA A 104 -3.21 6.51 -7.69
N HIS A 105 -2.64 5.96 -8.75
CA HIS A 105 -1.73 4.82 -8.66
C HIS A 105 -0.30 5.11 -9.13
N TYR A 106 -0.11 6.11 -9.99
CA TYR A 106 1.23 6.44 -10.48
C TYR A 106 2.12 7.08 -9.40
N ALA A 107 3.39 6.71 -9.43
CA ALA A 107 4.47 7.42 -8.75
C ALA A 107 5.74 7.35 -9.62
N PRO A 108 6.51 8.47 -9.72
CA PRO A 108 7.69 8.53 -10.57
C PRO A 108 8.82 7.65 -10.02
N PRO A 109 9.63 7.02 -10.90
CA PRO A 109 10.79 6.22 -10.46
C PRO A 109 11.83 7.08 -9.76
N TRP A 110 12.70 6.44 -8.98
CA TRP A 110 13.82 7.11 -8.33
C TRP A 110 15.08 6.97 -9.15
N ASN A 111 15.90 8.04 -9.14
CA ASN A 111 17.21 8.06 -9.74
C ASN A 111 18.28 8.05 -8.63
N TYR A 112 19.14 7.02 -8.64
CA TYR A 112 20.20 6.91 -7.63
C TYR A 112 21.50 7.64 -8.00
N ASN A 113 21.62 8.21 -9.21
CA ASN A 113 22.73 9.04 -9.67
C ASN A 113 22.20 10.25 -10.47
N PRO A 114 21.45 11.19 -9.85
CA PRO A 114 20.95 12.35 -10.57
C PRO A 114 22.12 13.22 -11.11
N GLU A 115 21.99 13.68 -12.35
CA GLU A 115 23.06 14.46 -13.03
C GLU A 115 23.37 15.77 -12.31
N GLU A 116 22.36 16.45 -11.79
CA GLU A 116 22.52 17.69 -11.01
C GLU A 116 23.04 17.44 -9.59
N GLY A 117 23.26 16.20 -9.19
CA GLY A 117 23.69 15.79 -7.86
C GLY A 117 24.94 14.92 -7.87
N ARG A 118 24.84 13.77 -7.19
CA ARG A 118 26.01 12.87 -7.07
C ARG A 118 26.38 12.16 -8.36
N GLY A 119 25.49 12.06 -9.35
CA GLY A 119 25.77 11.41 -10.63
C GLY A 119 26.94 12.03 -11.38
N SER A 120 27.08 13.37 -11.35
CA SER A 120 28.20 14.09 -11.95
C SER A 120 29.46 14.16 -11.07
N LYS A 121 29.29 14.01 -9.73
CA LYS A 121 30.37 14.22 -8.75
C LYS A 121 31.00 12.91 -8.28
N LYS A 122 30.15 11.98 -7.82
CA LYS A 122 30.56 10.71 -7.23
C LYS A 122 29.47 9.66 -7.46
N PRO A 123 29.31 9.17 -8.70
CA PRO A 123 28.29 8.16 -8.99
C PRO A 123 28.56 6.87 -8.22
N VAL A 124 27.49 6.18 -7.85
CA VAL A 124 27.56 4.86 -7.21
C VAL A 124 27.17 3.78 -8.20
N SER A 125 27.66 2.56 -7.97
CA SER A 125 27.22 1.40 -8.73
C SER A 125 25.80 1.00 -8.36
N ARG A 126 25.17 0.14 -9.16
CA ARG A 126 23.84 -0.42 -8.88
C ARG A 126 23.86 -1.22 -7.57
N GLU A 127 24.90 -1.97 -7.32
CA GLU A 127 25.08 -2.77 -6.10
C GLU A 127 25.15 -1.88 -4.87
N GLN A 128 25.91 -0.78 -4.95
CA GLN A 128 25.97 0.22 -3.86
C GLN A 128 24.61 0.90 -3.64
N ALA A 129 23.91 1.23 -4.73
CA ALA A 129 22.55 1.79 -4.64
C ALA A 129 21.58 0.79 -3.98
N MET A 130 21.67 -0.50 -4.31
CA MET A 130 20.90 -1.56 -3.67
C MET A 130 21.18 -1.62 -2.16
N GLU A 131 22.44 -1.55 -1.74
CA GLU A 131 22.81 -1.54 -0.32
C GLU A 131 22.26 -0.30 0.40
N GLU A 132 22.31 0.88 -0.22
CA GLU A 132 21.71 2.09 0.34
C GLU A 132 20.20 1.96 0.52
N LEU A 133 19.52 1.40 -0.46
CA LEU A 133 18.08 1.11 -0.38
C LEU A 133 17.77 0.16 0.78
N LEU A 134 18.51 -0.94 0.90
CA LEU A 134 18.34 -1.91 1.98
C LEU A 134 18.59 -1.31 3.37
N GLN A 135 19.59 -0.43 3.50
CA GLN A 135 19.84 0.29 4.76
C GLN A 135 18.65 1.20 5.12
N VAL A 136 18.12 1.94 4.14
CA VAL A 136 16.96 2.81 4.34
C VAL A 136 15.72 2.00 4.73
N ILE A 137 15.44 0.89 4.04
CA ILE A 137 14.33 0.00 4.37
C ILE A 137 14.41 -0.48 5.82
N LYS A 138 15.60 -0.94 6.26
CA LYS A 138 15.81 -1.45 7.63
C LYS A 138 15.69 -0.37 8.71
N SER A 139 16.11 0.86 8.39
CA SER A 139 16.12 1.97 9.35
C SER A 139 14.82 2.80 9.39
N THR A 140 13.96 2.65 8.38
CA THR A 140 12.74 3.45 8.23
C THR A 140 11.51 2.55 8.44
N LYS A 141 10.69 2.88 9.43
CA LYS A 141 9.46 2.14 9.75
C LYS A 141 8.24 3.05 9.57
N PRO A 142 7.81 3.31 8.33
CA PRO A 142 6.65 4.15 8.07
C PRO A 142 5.42 3.54 8.73
N ASP A 143 4.61 4.38 9.39
CA ASP A 143 3.38 3.98 10.08
C ASP A 143 3.57 2.80 11.07
N ASN A 144 4.78 2.63 11.62
CA ASN A 144 5.18 1.54 12.53
C ASN A 144 5.09 0.13 11.92
N PHE A 145 4.95 0.00 10.60
CA PHE A 145 5.03 -1.29 9.93
C PHE A 145 6.44 -1.85 10.00
N THR A 146 6.54 -3.16 10.22
CA THR A 146 7.82 -3.86 10.31
C THR A 146 8.23 -4.40 8.94
N PRO A 147 9.36 -3.91 8.35
CA PRO A 147 9.86 -4.44 7.09
C PRO A 147 10.56 -5.78 7.27
N LYS A 148 10.24 -6.74 6.40
CA LYS A 148 10.91 -8.03 6.28
C LYS A 148 11.32 -8.23 4.83
N ILE A 149 12.62 -8.35 4.56
CA ILE A 149 13.11 -8.68 3.21
C ILE A 149 12.73 -10.13 2.93
N ALA A 150 11.80 -10.32 2.01
CA ALA A 150 11.26 -11.63 1.66
C ALA A 150 11.98 -12.27 0.47
N GLU A 151 12.42 -11.44 -0.50
CA GLU A 151 13.19 -11.88 -1.66
C GLU A 151 14.25 -10.84 -2.01
N LYS A 152 15.44 -11.29 -2.41
CA LYS A 152 16.53 -10.41 -2.89
C LYS A 152 17.30 -11.11 -4.00
N TRP A 153 17.45 -10.41 -5.12
CA TRP A 153 18.26 -10.80 -6.29
C TRP A 153 19.21 -9.65 -6.62
N ASP A 154 20.03 -9.79 -7.65
CA ASP A 154 21.02 -8.76 -8.01
C ASP A 154 20.39 -7.43 -8.46
N ASP A 155 19.18 -7.49 -9.01
CA ASP A 155 18.45 -6.34 -9.55
C ASP A 155 17.03 -6.16 -8.97
N TYR A 156 16.62 -6.99 -8.00
CA TYR A 156 15.28 -6.99 -7.47
C TYR A 156 15.24 -7.27 -5.97
N VAL A 157 14.38 -6.53 -5.26
CA VAL A 157 14.09 -6.76 -3.83
C VAL A 157 12.59 -6.72 -3.60
N ARG A 158 12.08 -7.70 -2.86
CA ARG A 158 10.71 -7.70 -2.32
C ARG A 158 10.75 -7.66 -0.80
N VAL A 159 9.97 -6.74 -0.26
CA VAL A 159 9.84 -6.51 1.18
C VAL A 159 8.39 -6.66 1.58
N GLU A 160 8.14 -7.43 2.61
CA GLU A 160 6.86 -7.51 3.29
C GLU A 160 6.83 -6.49 4.43
N TYR A 161 5.86 -5.59 4.45
CA TYR A 161 5.61 -4.67 5.54
C TYR A 161 4.39 -5.14 6.31
N GLU A 162 4.62 -5.54 7.55
CA GLU A 162 3.57 -6.07 8.43
C GLU A 162 3.08 -5.00 9.40
N SER A 163 1.75 -4.83 9.50
CA SER A 163 1.13 -3.88 10.42
C SER A 163 1.23 -4.36 11.87
N PRO A 164 1.40 -3.43 12.85
CA PRO A 164 1.70 -3.80 14.23
C PRO A 164 0.53 -4.45 14.98
N ILE A 165 -0.71 -4.24 14.57
CA ILE A 165 -1.88 -4.64 15.35
C ILE A 165 -2.61 -5.84 14.75
N MET A 166 -2.88 -5.82 13.45
CA MET A 166 -3.72 -6.81 12.78
C MET A 166 -2.95 -7.74 11.85
N GLY A 167 -1.64 -7.56 11.69
CA GLY A 167 -0.81 -8.38 10.84
C GLY A 167 -1.16 -8.26 9.34
N PHE A 168 -1.75 -7.14 8.91
CA PHE A 168 -1.89 -6.87 7.48
C PHE A 168 -0.53 -6.79 6.82
N VAL A 169 -0.39 -7.38 5.66
CA VAL A 169 0.87 -7.38 4.92
C VAL A 169 0.71 -6.61 3.61
N ASP A 170 1.65 -5.69 3.39
CA ASP A 170 1.82 -5.01 2.13
C ASP A 170 3.10 -5.54 1.46
N ASP A 171 3.01 -5.86 0.17
CA ASP A 171 4.16 -6.21 -0.64
C ASP A 171 4.74 -4.95 -1.29
N VAL A 172 6.04 -4.75 -1.06
CA VAL A 172 6.79 -3.65 -1.67
C VAL A 172 7.91 -4.23 -2.50
N GLU A 173 7.92 -3.89 -3.77
CA GLU A 173 8.87 -4.38 -4.77
C GLU A 173 9.76 -3.22 -5.23
N PHE A 174 11.04 -3.49 -5.40
CA PHE A 174 12.00 -2.57 -5.98
C PHE A 174 12.77 -3.30 -7.07
N TRP A 175 12.85 -2.70 -8.25
CA TRP A 175 13.57 -3.26 -9.38
C TRP A 175 14.50 -2.23 -9.99
N PHE A 176 15.74 -2.66 -10.25
CA PHE A 176 16.79 -1.90 -10.91
C PHE A 176 16.88 -2.38 -12.36
N PRO A 177 16.17 -1.74 -13.31
CA PRO A 177 16.13 -2.20 -14.69
C PRO A 177 17.51 -2.35 -15.29
N PRO A 178 17.73 -3.35 -16.15
CA PRO A 178 19.00 -3.46 -16.88
C PRO A 178 19.18 -2.26 -17.83
N GLY A 179 20.43 -1.86 -18.05
CA GLY A 179 20.76 -0.75 -18.95
C GLY A 179 21.57 0.35 -18.27
N LYS A 180 21.67 1.51 -18.94
CA LYS A 180 22.52 2.63 -18.50
C LYS A 180 21.83 3.63 -17.56
N LYS A 181 20.51 3.62 -17.51
CA LYS A 181 19.76 4.58 -16.68
C LYS A 181 19.87 4.19 -15.20
N PRO A 182 20.29 5.11 -14.31
CA PRO A 182 20.43 4.84 -12.89
C PRO A 182 19.10 4.97 -12.16
N ILE A 183 18.08 4.25 -12.59
CA ILE A 183 16.72 4.34 -12.04
C ILE A 183 16.35 3.10 -11.24
N VAL A 184 15.44 3.28 -10.29
CA VAL A 184 14.75 2.22 -9.54
C VAL A 184 13.25 2.36 -9.75
N GLN A 185 12.65 1.32 -10.26
CA GLN A 185 11.20 1.17 -10.30
C GLN A 185 10.72 0.53 -9.01
N TYR A 186 9.48 0.81 -8.63
CA TYR A 186 8.90 0.24 -7.42
C TYR A 186 7.39 0.08 -7.54
N ARG A 187 6.88 -0.80 -6.72
CA ARG A 187 5.45 -1.01 -6.48
C ARG A 187 5.22 -1.26 -5.00
N SER A 188 4.20 -0.67 -4.42
CA SER A 188 3.78 -0.90 -3.03
C SER A 188 2.28 -1.11 -2.99
N ALA A 189 1.82 -2.27 -2.50
CA ALA A 189 0.42 -2.63 -2.50
C ALA A 189 0.05 -3.52 -1.32
N SER A 190 -1.14 -3.29 -0.78
CA SER A 190 -1.71 -4.13 0.27
C SER A 190 -2.27 -5.43 -0.31
N ARG A 191 -2.08 -6.55 0.39
CA ARG A 191 -2.64 -7.85 -0.01
C ARG A 191 -4.14 -7.93 0.15
N LEU A 192 -4.67 -7.22 1.12
CA LEU A 192 -6.08 -7.24 1.49
C LEU A 192 -6.67 -5.84 1.51
N GLY A 193 -7.98 -5.78 1.28
CA GLY A 193 -8.74 -4.54 1.31
C GLY A 193 -8.71 -3.78 -0.02
N ASN A 194 -9.56 -2.76 -0.11
CA ASN A 194 -9.69 -1.90 -1.29
C ASN A 194 -9.19 -0.48 -1.02
N PHE A 195 -8.83 -0.18 0.22
CA PHE A 195 -8.40 1.14 0.67
C PHE A 195 -7.43 1.00 1.85
N ASP A 196 -6.35 1.78 1.88
CA ASP A 196 -5.27 1.68 2.86
C ASP A 196 -4.94 2.99 3.58
N PHE A 197 -5.80 4.02 3.52
CA PHE A 197 -5.54 5.35 4.09
C PHE A 197 -4.25 6.00 3.57
N ASP A 198 -3.88 5.74 2.31
CA ASP A 198 -2.64 6.18 1.65
C ASP A 198 -1.35 5.63 2.29
N ILE A 199 -1.41 4.55 3.04
CA ILE A 199 -0.25 3.97 3.73
C ILE A 199 0.84 3.59 2.72
N ASN A 200 0.48 2.95 1.60
CA ASN A 200 1.44 2.61 0.56
C ASN A 200 2.12 3.86 -0.02
N ARG A 201 1.39 4.92 -0.32
CA ARG A 201 1.95 6.18 -0.83
C ARG A 201 2.82 6.90 0.22
N LYS A 202 2.38 6.95 1.48
CA LYS A 202 3.15 7.52 2.60
C LYS A 202 4.45 6.76 2.82
N ARG A 203 4.43 5.42 2.73
CA ARG A 203 5.62 4.57 2.82
C ARG A 203 6.64 4.91 1.73
N ILE A 204 6.20 4.93 0.49
CA ILE A 204 7.07 5.30 -0.64
C ILE A 204 7.65 6.70 -0.46
N LYS A 205 6.84 7.67 -0.02
CA LYS A 205 7.32 9.04 0.29
C LYS A 205 8.37 9.05 1.40
N ALA A 206 8.16 8.29 2.48
CA ALA A 206 9.10 8.23 3.60
C ALA A 206 10.46 7.62 3.17
N LEU A 207 10.44 6.52 2.41
CA LEU A 207 11.64 5.90 1.85
C LEU A 207 12.36 6.85 0.89
N ARG A 208 11.62 7.52 0.00
CA ARG A 208 12.16 8.53 -0.92
C ARG A 208 12.90 9.63 -0.18
N LEU A 209 12.26 10.26 0.81
CA LEU A 209 12.88 11.33 1.60
C LEU A 209 14.16 10.88 2.34
N ALA A 210 14.21 9.61 2.75
CA ALA A 210 15.41 9.05 3.38
C ALA A 210 16.52 8.79 2.35
N LEU A 211 16.19 8.36 1.13
CA LEU A 211 17.13 8.17 0.02
C LEU A 211 17.65 9.50 -0.54
N GLU A 212 16.81 10.53 -0.61
CA GLU A 212 17.22 11.89 -1.02
C GLU A 212 18.35 12.44 -0.13
N LYS A 213 18.34 12.14 1.17
CA LYS A 213 19.46 12.49 2.09
C LYS A 213 20.76 11.76 1.73
N LYS A 214 20.69 10.69 0.96
CA LYS A 214 21.84 9.97 0.42
C LYS A 214 22.24 10.42 -1.00
N GLY A 215 21.57 11.44 -1.55
CA GLY A 215 21.82 12.01 -2.87
C GLY A 215 21.05 11.38 -4.02
N TRP A 216 19.98 10.61 -3.72
CA TRP A 216 19.02 10.18 -4.73
C TRP A 216 18.09 11.31 -5.12
N ALA A 217 17.38 11.16 -6.23
CA ALA A 217 16.31 12.07 -6.63
C ALA A 217 15.10 11.27 -7.15
N SER A 218 13.93 11.90 -7.16
CA SER A 218 12.77 11.39 -7.87
C SER A 218 12.75 11.98 -9.27
N GLU A 219 12.53 11.17 -10.29
CA GLU A 219 12.30 11.68 -11.64
C GLU A 219 10.90 12.30 -11.68
N ASN A 220 10.83 13.61 -11.96
CA ASN A 220 9.58 14.39 -12.00
C ASN A 220 8.80 14.38 -10.67
N SER A 221 9.42 14.90 -9.62
CA SER A 221 8.64 15.35 -8.46
C SER A 221 7.82 16.57 -8.84
N LEU A 222 6.56 16.36 -9.20
CA LEU A 222 5.55 17.39 -9.24
C LEU A 222 5.23 17.89 -7.83
#